data_53910e77a7ab7ee549102f65f28fb62e
#
_entry.id   53910e77a7ab7ee549102f65f28fb62e
#
_cell.length_a   1.000
_cell.length_b   1.000
_cell.length_c   1.000
_cell.angle_alpha   90.00
_cell.angle_beta   90.00
_cell.angle_gamma   90.00
#
_symmetry.space_group_name_H-M   'P 1'
#
loop_
_entity.id
_entity.type
_entity.pdbx_description
1 polymer ?
#
loop_
_entity_poly.entity_id
_entity_poly.type
_entity_poly.pdbx_seq_one_letter_code
_entity_poly.pdbx_strand_id
1 'polypeptide(L)'
;MKEVIESVRKMLSDGLFSDEQHVRFSLVGRICQKLGWNVWNPAEFYTEYPVKKYPPQELTTELRGRVDVALFLADKRTDKAEVFIEVKSPGKLPYELPSGEAQLQRYHYWDKAAICILTDGITWRFYLPSEGGPFDGTLFNEFNILDDRVDFICQTLDKVLRRENFRKQAVQTASDMYEELGKIRLINKVKQKATQIASDTGMDIYLIAKQLLIQTEHTDLKIEEIVELWERTLPGGSAPTPPPPPPGDKVSVFINKKSVKASGLFNPNTNQLVLCKNSEIVMNHSQSFDGAYLEGKIQMIDSGTLYLNSTQDKYILRQDVTFKSPSAASRLVLGRSSNGFTDWLDSQGRPLDRHRIKNRG
;
A
#
# COMPACT_ATOMS: atom_id res chain seq x y z
N MET A 1 5.89 26.73 -0.57
CA MET A 1 5.72 25.32 -0.22
C MET A 1 6.28 25.01 1.17
N LYS A 2 7.51 25.39 1.51
CA LYS A 2 8.13 25.09 2.81
C LYS A 2 7.24 25.42 3.99
N GLU A 3 6.73 26.64 4.09
CA GLU A 3 5.84 27.09 5.18
C GLU A 3 4.58 26.20 5.32
N VAL A 4 4.03 25.71 4.19
CA VAL A 4 2.88 24.81 4.21
C VAL A 4 3.27 23.45 4.79
N ILE A 5 4.41 22.88 4.35
CA ILE A 5 4.89 21.59 4.85
C ILE A 5 5.23 21.68 6.35
N GLU A 6 5.90 22.72 6.79
CA GLU A 6 6.22 22.95 8.21
C GLU A 6 4.95 23.11 9.06
N SER A 7 3.95 23.87 8.56
CA SER A 7 2.66 24.02 9.24
C SER A 7 1.92 22.68 9.34
N VAL A 8 1.86 21.91 8.25
CA VAL A 8 1.24 20.57 8.23
C VAL A 8 1.95 19.63 9.18
N ARG A 9 3.29 19.61 9.16
CA ARG A 9 4.13 18.81 10.07
C ARG A 9 3.80 19.09 11.53
N LYS A 10 3.71 20.38 11.89
CA LYS A 10 3.33 20.78 13.25
C LYS A 10 1.93 20.28 13.60
N MET A 11 0.94 20.48 12.73
CA MET A 11 -0.44 20.05 12.98
C MET A 11 -0.56 18.51 13.11
N LEU A 12 0.22 17.74 12.33
CA LEU A 12 0.31 16.29 12.46
C LEU A 12 0.92 15.89 13.82
N SER A 13 2.02 16.54 14.22
CA SER A 13 2.66 16.27 15.51
C SER A 13 1.79 16.65 16.70
N ASP A 14 0.95 17.67 16.56
CA ASP A 14 -0.02 18.12 17.57
C ASP A 14 -1.30 17.22 17.59
N GLY A 15 -1.39 16.22 16.70
CA GLY A 15 -2.52 15.28 16.64
C GLY A 15 -3.85 15.91 16.18
N LEU A 16 -3.80 17.01 15.41
CA LEU A 16 -4.99 17.76 15.01
C LEU A 16 -5.78 17.09 13.87
N PHE A 17 -5.23 16.09 13.21
CA PHE A 17 -5.93 15.32 12.18
C PHE A 17 -6.43 14.00 12.79
N SER A 18 -7.75 13.84 12.91
CA SER A 18 -8.35 12.68 13.59
C SER A 18 -8.84 11.59 12.63
N ASP A 19 -9.10 11.92 11.37
CA ASP A 19 -9.74 11.04 10.40
C ASP A 19 -9.37 11.37 8.95
N GLU A 20 -9.86 10.60 7.99
CA GLU A 20 -9.64 10.78 6.55
C GLU A 20 -10.14 12.13 6.04
N GLN A 21 -11.24 12.65 6.58
CA GLN A 21 -11.82 13.92 6.15
C GLN A 21 -10.90 15.09 6.49
N HIS A 22 -10.31 15.08 7.69
CA HIS A 22 -9.33 16.07 8.09
C HIS A 22 -8.06 16.01 7.21
N VAL A 23 -7.57 14.80 6.92
CA VAL A 23 -6.43 14.63 5.99
C VAL A 23 -6.79 15.15 4.61
N ARG A 24 -7.95 14.78 4.06
CA ARG A 24 -8.39 15.18 2.73
C ARG A 24 -8.52 16.68 2.58
N PHE A 25 -9.26 17.33 3.47
CA PHE A 25 -9.54 18.77 3.34
C PHE A 25 -8.41 19.66 3.85
N SER A 26 -7.97 19.42 5.08
CA SER A 26 -7.09 20.37 5.78
C SER A 26 -5.62 20.13 5.42
N LEU A 27 -5.25 18.96 4.89
CA LEU A 27 -3.89 18.64 4.52
C LEU A 27 -3.72 18.53 3.00
N VAL A 28 -4.37 17.55 2.35
CA VAL A 28 -4.26 17.33 0.89
C VAL A 28 -4.74 18.56 0.13
N GLY A 29 -5.92 19.10 0.47
CA GLY A 29 -6.46 20.32 -0.14
C GLY A 29 -5.51 21.50 -0.03
N ARG A 30 -4.92 21.74 1.16
CA ARG A 30 -3.95 22.82 1.38
C ARG A 30 -2.68 22.68 0.53
N ILE A 31 -2.13 21.45 0.43
CA ILE A 31 -0.96 21.17 -0.42
C ILE A 31 -1.32 21.38 -1.90
N CYS A 32 -2.44 20.83 -2.36
CA CYS A 32 -2.91 21.00 -3.74
C CYS A 32 -3.13 22.47 -4.08
N GLN A 33 -3.75 23.26 -3.19
CA GLN A 33 -3.94 24.69 -3.40
C GLN A 33 -2.60 25.42 -3.57
N LYS A 34 -1.60 25.10 -2.73
CA LYS A 34 -0.25 25.69 -2.84
C LYS A 34 0.47 25.29 -4.12
N LEU A 35 0.12 24.15 -4.69
CA LEU A 35 0.63 23.63 -5.98
C LEU A 35 -0.13 24.19 -7.19
N GLY A 36 -1.08 25.11 -6.98
CA GLY A 36 -1.79 25.81 -8.04
C GLY A 36 -3.11 25.19 -8.47
N TRP A 37 -3.58 24.13 -7.80
CA TRP A 37 -4.91 23.56 -8.03
C TRP A 37 -5.97 24.42 -7.36
N ASN A 38 -7.05 24.75 -8.08
CA ASN A 38 -8.17 25.48 -7.49
C ASN A 38 -9.08 24.49 -6.72
N VAL A 39 -8.81 24.34 -5.42
CA VAL A 39 -9.55 23.40 -4.55
C VAL A 39 -11.01 23.77 -4.33
N TRP A 40 -11.40 24.99 -4.69
CA TRP A 40 -12.78 25.49 -4.63
C TRP A 40 -13.55 25.27 -5.93
N ASN A 41 -12.85 24.86 -7.00
CA ASN A 41 -13.45 24.58 -8.29
C ASN A 41 -13.63 23.06 -8.46
N PRO A 42 -14.86 22.52 -8.40
CA PRO A 42 -15.08 21.08 -8.57
C PRO A 42 -14.75 20.56 -9.99
N ALA A 43 -14.49 21.44 -10.96
CA ALA A 43 -13.97 21.05 -12.25
C ALA A 43 -12.47 20.74 -12.24
N GLU A 44 -11.72 21.26 -11.25
CA GLU A 44 -10.28 21.00 -11.08
C GLU A 44 -9.97 20.06 -9.92
N PHE A 45 -10.66 20.22 -8.78
CA PHE A 45 -10.46 19.43 -7.56
C PHE A 45 -11.78 18.80 -7.15
N TYR A 46 -11.97 17.54 -7.53
CA TYR A 46 -13.21 16.83 -7.29
C TYR A 46 -13.06 15.84 -6.15
N THR A 47 -13.83 16.03 -5.09
CA THR A 47 -13.88 15.10 -3.95
C THR A 47 -14.95 14.03 -4.16
N GLU A 48 -14.70 12.81 -3.70
CA GLU A 48 -15.60 11.66 -3.88
C GLU A 48 -15.94 11.43 -5.36
N TYR A 49 -14.93 11.48 -6.23
CA TYR A 49 -15.09 11.34 -7.66
C TYR A 49 -15.60 9.94 -8.02
N PRO A 50 -16.82 9.83 -8.64
CA PRO A 50 -17.35 8.54 -9.02
C PRO A 50 -16.62 7.99 -10.25
N VAL A 51 -15.90 6.91 -10.11
CA VAL A 51 -15.23 6.23 -11.23
C VAL A 51 -16.29 5.59 -12.13
N LYS A 52 -16.25 5.92 -13.42
CA LYS A 52 -17.22 5.41 -14.39
C LYS A 52 -16.93 3.96 -14.72
N LYS A 53 -17.92 3.06 -14.48
CA LYS A 53 -17.90 1.69 -15.04
C LYS A 53 -18.14 1.73 -16.56
N TYR A 54 -17.31 1.00 -17.30
CA TYR A 54 -17.60 0.65 -18.70
C TYR A 54 -17.40 -0.87 -18.88
N PRO A 55 -18.35 -1.61 -19.46
CA PRO A 55 -19.64 -1.26 -20.05
C PRO A 55 -20.83 -1.41 -19.09
N PRO A 56 -22.00 -0.86 -19.43
CA PRO A 56 -23.20 -0.87 -18.57
C PRO A 56 -24.05 -2.15 -18.65
N GLN A 57 -23.47 -3.31 -18.90
CA GLN A 57 -24.22 -4.54 -19.05
C GLN A 57 -23.83 -5.58 -17.98
N GLU A 58 -24.83 -5.93 -17.14
CA GLU A 58 -25.01 -7.20 -16.44
C GLU A 58 -24.09 -7.57 -15.26
N LEU A 59 -23.78 -6.64 -14.36
CA LEU A 59 -23.51 -7.02 -12.98
C LEU A 59 -24.30 -6.08 -12.07
N THR A 60 -25.47 -6.56 -11.70
CA THR A 60 -26.32 -6.00 -10.64
C THR A 60 -25.55 -6.02 -9.34
N THR A 61 -25.50 -4.85 -8.72
CA THR A 61 -24.98 -4.43 -7.43
C THR A 61 -23.64 -3.72 -7.46
N GLU A 62 -23.72 -2.42 -7.51
CA GLU A 62 -22.97 -1.37 -6.81
C GLU A 62 -21.51 -1.65 -6.39
N LEU A 63 -20.61 -1.82 -7.34
CA LEU A 63 -19.18 -1.50 -7.14
C LEU A 63 -18.91 -0.07 -7.66
N ARG A 64 -19.65 0.90 -7.13
CA ARG A 64 -19.37 2.31 -7.34
C ARG A 64 -18.26 2.72 -6.37
N GLY A 65 -17.01 2.52 -6.77
CA GLY A 65 -15.88 3.12 -6.08
C GLY A 65 -15.89 4.63 -6.29
N ARG A 66 -15.51 5.37 -5.26
CA ARG A 66 -15.26 6.82 -5.33
C ARG A 66 -13.82 7.06 -4.94
N VAL A 67 -13.11 7.81 -5.77
CA VAL A 67 -11.78 8.29 -5.43
C VAL A 67 -11.93 9.49 -4.50
N ASP A 68 -11.18 9.51 -3.40
CA ASP A 68 -11.27 10.61 -2.43
C ASP A 68 -11.04 11.97 -3.05
N VAL A 69 -10.02 12.09 -3.93
CA VAL A 69 -9.76 13.31 -4.71
C VAL A 69 -9.31 12.96 -6.12
N ALA A 70 -9.94 13.58 -7.11
CA ALA A 70 -9.50 13.55 -8.51
C ALA A 70 -9.15 14.96 -8.99
N LEU A 71 -7.99 15.12 -9.63
CA LEU A 71 -7.51 16.40 -10.16
C LEU A 71 -7.62 16.44 -11.67
N PHE A 72 -8.10 17.58 -12.21
CA PHE A 72 -8.32 17.80 -13.63
C PHE A 72 -7.67 19.09 -14.11
N LEU A 73 -7.14 19.09 -15.33
CA LEU A 73 -6.60 20.31 -15.96
C LEU A 73 -7.65 21.15 -16.67
N ALA A 74 -8.76 20.54 -17.06
CA ALA A 74 -9.81 21.19 -17.85
C ALA A 74 -10.73 22.05 -17.01
N ASP A 75 -11.18 23.18 -17.56
CA ASP A 75 -12.21 24.03 -16.96
C ASP A 75 -13.60 23.35 -16.95
N LYS A 76 -13.80 22.37 -17.83
CA LYS A 76 -14.95 21.47 -17.85
C LYS A 76 -14.50 20.06 -17.58
N ARG A 77 -15.11 19.42 -16.60
CA ARG A 77 -14.80 18.02 -16.16
C ARG A 77 -15.19 16.96 -17.22
N THR A 78 -14.85 17.19 -18.47
CA THR A 78 -15.07 16.25 -19.58
C THR A 78 -13.84 15.43 -19.90
N ASP A 79 -12.67 15.90 -19.44
CA ASP A 79 -11.38 15.25 -19.68
C ASP A 79 -11.09 14.21 -18.60
N LYS A 80 -10.07 13.39 -18.87
CA LYS A 80 -9.55 12.43 -17.88
C LYS A 80 -8.98 13.15 -16.67
N ALA A 81 -9.11 12.55 -15.52
CA ALA A 81 -8.36 12.97 -14.35
C ALA A 81 -6.86 12.79 -14.60
N GLU A 82 -6.07 13.78 -14.22
CA GLU A 82 -4.62 13.69 -14.24
C GLU A 82 -4.09 12.93 -13.03
N VAL A 83 -4.72 13.11 -11.88
CA VAL A 83 -4.29 12.50 -10.62
C VAL A 83 -5.48 11.92 -9.87
N PHE A 84 -5.31 10.70 -9.35
CA PHE A 84 -6.15 10.14 -8.30
C PHE A 84 -5.41 10.16 -6.97
N ILE A 85 -6.06 10.61 -5.91
CA ILE A 85 -5.53 10.58 -4.55
C ILE A 85 -6.50 9.81 -3.67
N GLU A 86 -6.03 8.72 -3.11
CA GLU A 86 -6.73 7.94 -2.08
C GLU A 86 -6.15 8.31 -0.72
N VAL A 87 -7.02 8.59 0.22
CA VAL A 87 -6.66 9.08 1.54
C VAL A 87 -7.00 8.04 2.60
N LYS A 88 -6.16 7.92 3.61
CA LYS A 88 -6.39 7.09 4.79
C LYS A 88 -6.29 7.94 6.05
N SER A 89 -6.83 7.45 7.15
CA SER A 89 -6.69 8.10 8.45
C SER A 89 -5.22 8.19 8.86
N PRO A 90 -4.79 9.22 9.61
CA PRO A 90 -3.41 9.45 9.98
C PRO A 90 -2.76 8.22 10.63
N GLY A 91 -1.57 7.84 10.15
CA GLY A 91 -0.81 6.68 10.65
C GLY A 91 -1.42 5.31 10.31
N LYS A 92 -2.44 5.25 9.45
CA LYS A 92 -3.07 3.99 9.04
C LYS A 92 -2.48 3.38 7.78
N LEU A 93 -1.74 4.14 7.00
CA LEU A 93 -1.20 3.65 5.74
C LEU A 93 -0.37 2.37 5.88
N PRO A 94 0.51 2.18 6.87
CA PRO A 94 1.27 0.94 7.03
C PRO A 94 0.40 -0.31 7.19
N TYR A 95 -0.81 -0.15 7.75
CA TYR A 95 -1.76 -1.25 7.99
C TYR A 95 -2.76 -1.43 6.84
N GLU A 96 -3.01 -0.39 6.05
CA GLU A 96 -4.01 -0.35 4.99
C GLU A 96 -3.38 -0.27 3.60
N LEU A 97 -2.06 -0.37 3.50
CA LEU A 97 -1.31 -0.23 2.24
C LEU A 97 -1.84 -1.16 1.14
N PRO A 98 -1.95 -2.50 1.34
CA PRO A 98 -2.42 -3.39 0.28
C PRO A 98 -3.86 -3.08 -0.15
N SER A 99 -4.73 -2.68 0.79
CA SER A 99 -6.12 -2.33 0.47
C SER A 99 -6.22 -1.00 -0.28
N GLY A 100 -5.40 0.00 0.07
CA GLY A 100 -5.33 1.29 -0.62
C GLY A 100 -4.80 1.16 -2.04
N GLU A 101 -3.73 0.38 -2.23
CA GLU A 101 -3.18 0.08 -3.55
C GLU A 101 -4.20 -0.66 -4.44
N ALA A 102 -4.90 -1.66 -3.90
CA ALA A 102 -5.95 -2.37 -4.62
C ALA A 102 -7.14 -1.46 -4.97
N GLN A 103 -7.48 -0.46 -4.14
CA GLN A 103 -8.49 0.53 -4.46
C GLN A 103 -8.06 1.40 -5.64
N LEU A 104 -6.86 1.98 -5.59
CA LEU A 104 -6.32 2.81 -6.68
C LEU A 104 -6.17 2.04 -7.98
N GLN A 105 -5.71 0.78 -7.92
CA GLN A 105 -5.62 -0.09 -9.09
C GLN A 105 -6.98 -0.27 -9.77
N ARG A 106 -8.04 -0.54 -8.99
CA ARG A 106 -9.40 -0.68 -9.51
C ARG A 106 -9.88 0.62 -10.15
N TYR A 107 -9.67 1.77 -9.48
CA TYR A 107 -10.06 3.07 -10.02
C TYR A 107 -9.34 3.38 -11.32
N HIS A 108 -8.02 3.17 -11.34
CA HIS A 108 -7.21 3.36 -12.54
C HIS A 108 -7.62 2.40 -13.68
N TYR A 109 -8.03 1.18 -13.39
CA TYR A 109 -8.47 0.24 -14.42
C TYR A 109 -9.65 0.81 -15.24
N TRP A 110 -10.61 1.46 -14.58
CA TRP A 110 -11.83 1.98 -15.20
C TRP A 110 -11.69 3.41 -15.73
N ASP A 111 -10.94 4.26 -15.04
CA ASP A 111 -10.77 5.67 -15.40
C ASP A 111 -9.30 6.06 -15.19
N LYS A 112 -8.56 6.04 -16.30
CA LYS A 112 -7.10 6.13 -16.33
C LYS A 112 -6.60 7.50 -15.87
N ALA A 113 -6.11 7.63 -14.65
CA ALA A 113 -5.33 8.78 -14.21
C ALA A 113 -3.84 8.60 -14.59
N ALA A 114 -3.14 9.68 -14.87
CA ALA A 114 -1.72 9.62 -15.20
C ALA A 114 -0.87 9.25 -13.99
N ILE A 115 -1.18 9.82 -12.81
CA ILE A 115 -0.50 9.56 -11.55
C ILE A 115 -1.55 9.15 -10.49
N CYS A 116 -1.22 8.14 -9.69
CA CYS A 116 -2.01 7.76 -8.52
C CYS A 116 -1.21 8.04 -7.25
N ILE A 117 -1.89 8.56 -6.22
CA ILE A 117 -1.28 8.90 -4.93
C ILE A 117 -2.07 8.20 -3.82
N LEU A 118 -1.37 7.56 -2.91
CA LEU A 118 -1.94 6.99 -1.69
C LEU A 118 -1.29 7.68 -0.49
N THR A 119 -2.11 8.22 0.42
CA THR A 119 -1.59 8.95 1.58
C THR A 119 -2.47 8.82 2.81
N ASP A 120 -1.86 8.87 3.99
CA ASP A 120 -2.52 9.08 5.27
C ASP A 120 -2.18 10.45 5.90
N GLY A 121 -1.67 11.35 5.06
CA GLY A 121 -1.17 12.66 5.48
C GLY A 121 0.28 12.63 5.96
N ILE A 122 0.74 11.54 6.56
CA ILE A 122 2.13 11.37 7.03
C ILE A 122 2.98 10.81 5.89
N THR A 123 2.62 9.66 5.37
CA THR A 123 3.30 9.00 4.25
C THR A 123 2.57 9.29 2.94
N TRP A 124 3.32 9.63 1.91
CA TRP A 124 2.84 9.88 0.56
C TRP A 124 3.52 8.95 -0.41
N ARG A 125 2.75 8.14 -1.12
CA ARG A 125 3.23 7.18 -2.12
C ARG A 125 2.70 7.56 -3.50
N PHE A 126 3.59 7.60 -4.48
CA PHE A 126 3.32 8.05 -5.85
C PHE A 126 3.51 6.89 -6.83
N TYR A 127 2.48 6.59 -7.60
CA TYR A 127 2.45 5.48 -8.55
C TYR A 127 2.26 5.99 -9.98
N LEU A 128 2.95 5.37 -10.93
CA LEU A 128 2.83 5.61 -12.37
C LEU A 128 2.25 4.38 -13.06
N PRO A 129 0.92 4.17 -13.04
CA PRO A 129 0.30 2.93 -13.48
C PRO A 129 0.44 2.64 -14.99
N SER A 130 0.84 3.64 -15.80
CA SER A 130 1.10 3.50 -17.23
C SER A 130 2.29 2.59 -17.56
N GLU A 131 3.23 2.40 -16.62
CA GLU A 131 4.41 1.56 -16.81
C GLU A 131 4.09 0.05 -16.82
N GLY A 132 2.87 -0.32 -16.44
CA GLY A 132 2.41 -1.71 -16.47
C GLY A 132 2.92 -2.55 -15.29
N GLY A 133 2.57 -3.85 -15.33
CA GLY A 133 2.90 -4.77 -14.24
C GLY A 133 1.97 -4.67 -13.02
N PRO A 134 2.34 -5.29 -11.88
CA PRO A 134 1.59 -5.17 -10.63
C PRO A 134 1.57 -3.71 -10.16
N PHE A 135 0.45 -3.25 -9.62
CA PHE A 135 0.26 -1.83 -9.26
C PHE A 135 1.30 -1.34 -8.24
N ASP A 136 1.61 -2.14 -7.23
CA ASP A 136 2.66 -1.87 -6.23
C ASP A 136 4.05 -1.72 -6.87
N GLY A 137 4.30 -2.43 -7.98
CA GLY A 137 5.51 -2.30 -8.80
C GLY A 137 5.64 -0.96 -9.51
N THR A 138 4.55 -0.20 -9.69
CA THR A 138 4.54 1.11 -10.37
C THR A 138 4.88 2.29 -9.45
N LEU A 139 5.23 2.03 -8.19
CA LEU A 139 5.72 3.04 -7.25
C LEU A 139 7.00 3.71 -7.78
N PHE A 140 6.98 5.04 -7.94
CA PHE A 140 8.13 5.81 -8.40
C PHE A 140 8.68 6.79 -7.37
N ASN A 141 7.92 7.13 -6.34
CA ASN A 141 8.40 7.95 -5.22
C ASN A 141 7.59 7.73 -3.96
N GLU A 142 8.24 7.98 -2.82
CA GLU A 142 7.61 7.98 -1.50
C GLU A 142 8.33 8.99 -0.60
N PHE A 143 7.60 9.66 0.27
CA PHE A 143 8.17 10.44 1.35
C PHE A 143 7.29 10.40 2.60
N ASN A 144 7.91 10.69 3.75
CA ASN A 144 7.27 10.87 5.04
C ASN A 144 7.33 12.36 5.43
N ILE A 145 6.17 13.00 5.62
CA ILE A 145 6.13 14.44 5.96
C ILE A 145 6.83 14.72 7.29
N LEU A 146 6.77 13.80 8.27
CA LEU A 146 7.36 14.04 9.59
C LEU A 146 8.89 13.90 9.59
N ASP A 147 9.42 12.91 8.86
CA ASP A 147 10.80 12.47 8.97
C ASP A 147 11.71 13.02 7.87
N ASP A 148 11.20 13.16 6.64
CA ASP A 148 12.01 13.53 5.49
C ASP A 148 12.33 15.02 5.46
N ARG A 149 13.40 15.38 4.76
CA ARG A 149 13.83 16.77 4.60
C ARG A 149 12.77 17.58 3.85
N VAL A 150 12.40 18.73 4.40
CA VAL A 150 11.38 19.63 3.82
C VAL A 150 11.70 19.99 2.37
N ASP A 151 12.98 20.22 2.05
CA ASP A 151 13.41 20.56 0.68
C ASP A 151 13.13 19.41 -0.30
N PHE A 152 13.38 18.16 0.10
CA PHE A 152 13.08 16.97 -0.71
C PHE A 152 11.58 16.83 -0.97
N ILE A 153 10.76 16.97 0.08
CA ILE A 153 9.29 16.93 -0.03
C ILE A 153 8.80 18.01 -0.99
N CYS A 154 9.27 19.24 -0.82
CA CYS A 154 8.89 20.38 -1.67
C CYS A 154 9.27 20.15 -3.14
N GLN A 155 10.49 19.67 -3.39
CA GLN A 155 10.97 19.39 -4.76
C GLN A 155 10.17 18.27 -5.42
N THR A 156 9.86 17.20 -4.69
CA THR A 156 9.03 16.10 -5.21
C THR A 156 7.64 16.61 -5.58
N LEU A 157 6.96 17.28 -4.66
CA LEU A 157 5.62 17.83 -4.91
C LEU A 157 5.60 18.83 -6.07
N ASP A 158 6.59 19.71 -6.16
CA ASP A 158 6.71 20.67 -7.24
C ASP A 158 6.93 20.01 -8.61
N LYS A 159 7.75 18.97 -8.67
CA LYS A 159 8.04 18.27 -9.92
C LYS A 159 6.86 17.47 -10.44
N VAL A 160 6.15 16.73 -9.56
CA VAL A 160 5.19 15.70 -9.98
C VAL A 160 3.72 16.05 -9.70
N LEU A 161 3.43 17.05 -8.87
CA LEU A 161 2.05 17.39 -8.52
C LEU A 161 1.67 18.87 -8.79
N ARG A 162 2.63 19.73 -9.14
CA ARG A 162 2.31 21.12 -9.49
C ARG A 162 1.47 21.18 -10.77
N ARG A 163 0.31 21.86 -10.70
CA ARG A 163 -0.66 21.94 -11.79
C ARG A 163 -0.05 22.40 -13.12
N GLU A 164 0.83 23.39 -13.08
CA GLU A 164 1.48 23.91 -14.30
C GLU A 164 2.37 22.87 -14.98
N ASN A 165 3.01 21.97 -14.21
CA ASN A 165 3.91 20.95 -14.73
C ASN A 165 3.15 19.82 -15.46
N PHE A 166 1.91 19.50 -15.08
CA PHE A 166 1.10 18.50 -15.78
C PHE A 166 0.88 18.84 -17.26
N ARG A 167 0.79 20.11 -17.59
CA ARG A 167 0.70 20.55 -18.99
C ARG A 167 1.99 20.37 -19.79
N LYS A 168 3.12 20.19 -19.15
CA LYS A 168 4.45 20.24 -19.77
C LYS A 168 5.24 18.95 -19.59
N GLN A 169 5.40 18.45 -18.36
CA GLN A 169 6.43 17.45 -18.08
C GLN A 169 6.24 16.54 -16.85
N ALA A 170 5.18 16.70 -16.05
CA ALA A 170 5.06 15.96 -14.78
C ALA A 170 5.08 14.43 -14.98
N VAL A 171 4.42 13.94 -16.01
CA VAL A 171 4.38 12.50 -16.34
C VAL A 171 5.76 12.02 -16.80
N GLN A 172 6.47 12.79 -17.64
CA GLN A 172 7.83 12.43 -18.04
C GLN A 172 8.79 12.40 -16.84
N THR A 173 8.70 13.40 -15.96
CA THR A 173 9.49 13.41 -14.73
C THR A 173 9.19 12.19 -13.84
N ALA A 174 7.93 11.79 -13.74
CA ALA A 174 7.54 10.59 -12.99
C ALA A 174 8.13 9.32 -13.64
N SER A 175 8.14 9.23 -14.98
CA SER A 175 8.76 8.11 -15.72
C SER A 175 10.28 8.06 -15.48
N ASP A 176 10.97 9.21 -15.57
CA ASP A 176 12.42 9.29 -15.29
C ASP A 176 12.74 8.84 -13.85
N MET A 177 11.92 9.27 -12.88
CA MET A 177 12.06 8.83 -11.48
C MET A 177 11.78 7.34 -11.29
N TYR A 178 10.82 6.77 -12.03
CA TYR A 178 10.52 5.34 -12.01
C TYR A 178 11.67 4.51 -12.57
N GLU A 179 12.25 4.92 -13.69
CA GLU A 179 13.42 4.28 -14.28
C GLU A 179 14.63 4.30 -13.34
N GLU A 180 14.91 5.47 -12.74
CA GLU A 180 15.98 5.61 -11.74
C GLU A 180 15.77 4.68 -10.55
N LEU A 181 14.53 4.60 -10.05
CA LEU A 181 14.17 3.70 -8.97
C LEU A 181 14.34 2.22 -9.36
N GLY A 182 14.04 1.87 -10.61
CA GLY A 182 14.32 0.55 -11.18
C GLY A 182 15.80 0.18 -11.08
N LYS A 183 16.69 1.10 -11.47
CA LYS A 183 18.14 0.91 -11.34
C LYS A 183 18.59 0.72 -9.90
N ILE A 184 18.06 1.53 -8.97
CA ILE A 184 18.36 1.39 -7.52
C ILE A 184 17.90 0.02 -6.99
N ARG A 185 16.73 -0.47 -7.40
CA ARG A 185 16.24 -1.81 -7.02
C ARG A 185 17.19 -2.91 -7.48
N LEU A 186 17.67 -2.83 -8.72
CA LEU A 186 18.62 -3.80 -9.28
C LEU A 186 19.95 -3.78 -8.53
N ILE A 187 20.51 -2.61 -8.26
CA ILE A 187 21.74 -2.44 -7.49
C ILE A 187 21.57 -3.04 -6.08
N ASN A 188 20.47 -2.77 -5.40
CA ASN A 188 20.22 -3.30 -4.05
C ASN A 188 20.11 -4.82 -4.01
N LYS A 189 19.63 -5.49 -5.07
CA LYS A 189 19.61 -6.96 -5.16
C LYS A 189 21.01 -7.56 -5.13
N VAL A 190 21.98 -6.90 -5.74
CA VAL A 190 23.36 -7.43 -5.84
C VAL A 190 24.28 -6.85 -4.76
N LYS A 191 23.90 -5.77 -4.09
CA LYS A 191 24.74 -4.99 -3.16
C LYS A 191 25.38 -5.86 -2.07
N GLN A 192 24.59 -6.68 -1.37
CA GLN A 192 25.09 -7.54 -0.30
C GLN A 192 26.12 -8.54 -0.82
N LYS A 193 25.83 -9.20 -1.93
CA LYS A 193 26.76 -10.18 -2.55
C LYS A 193 28.03 -9.51 -3.07
N ALA A 194 27.91 -8.34 -3.69
CA ALA A 194 29.05 -7.58 -4.15
C ALA A 194 29.96 -7.15 -2.99
N THR A 195 29.38 -6.69 -1.87
CA THR A 195 30.11 -6.33 -0.66
C THR A 195 30.90 -7.51 -0.09
N GLN A 196 30.27 -8.69 -0.02
CA GLN A 196 30.92 -9.90 0.47
C GLN A 196 32.11 -10.30 -0.41
N ILE A 197 31.92 -10.37 -1.73
CA ILE A 197 33.00 -10.73 -2.67
C ILE A 197 34.14 -9.70 -2.62
N ALA A 198 33.84 -8.40 -2.56
CA ALA A 198 34.86 -7.35 -2.43
C ALA A 198 35.68 -7.51 -1.16
N SER A 199 35.03 -7.83 -0.03
CA SER A 199 35.74 -8.10 1.24
C SER A 199 36.65 -9.32 1.15
N ASP A 200 36.25 -10.39 0.46
CA ASP A 200 36.97 -11.64 0.37
C ASP A 200 38.13 -11.57 -0.63
N THR A 201 38.03 -10.77 -1.68
CA THR A 201 38.98 -10.73 -2.80
C THR A 201 39.83 -9.47 -2.88
N GLY A 202 39.42 -8.39 -2.20
CA GLY A 202 40.01 -7.05 -2.33
C GLY A 202 39.75 -6.36 -3.68
N MET A 203 38.85 -6.90 -4.50
CA MET A 203 38.47 -6.30 -5.78
C MET A 203 37.50 -5.10 -5.59
N ASP A 204 37.46 -4.23 -6.60
CA ASP A 204 36.56 -3.09 -6.63
C ASP A 204 35.07 -3.51 -6.57
N ILE A 205 34.34 -2.98 -5.59
CA ILE A 205 32.96 -3.35 -5.29
C ILE A 205 32.00 -3.00 -6.44
N TYR A 206 32.22 -1.89 -7.13
CA TYR A 206 31.35 -1.42 -8.22
C TYR A 206 31.55 -2.26 -9.48
N LEU A 207 32.80 -2.72 -9.71
CA LEU A 207 33.09 -3.63 -10.80
C LEU A 207 32.45 -4.99 -10.57
N ILE A 208 32.50 -5.51 -9.33
CA ILE A 208 31.81 -6.75 -8.95
C ILE A 208 30.30 -6.59 -9.10
N ALA A 209 29.73 -5.48 -8.63
CA ALA A 209 28.30 -5.20 -8.76
C ALA A 209 27.86 -5.16 -10.22
N LYS A 210 28.64 -4.52 -11.11
CA LYS A 210 28.39 -4.51 -12.55
C LYS A 210 28.35 -5.92 -13.12
N GLN A 211 29.32 -6.76 -12.80
CA GLN A 211 29.37 -8.15 -13.28
C GLN A 211 28.17 -8.98 -12.77
N LEU A 212 27.80 -8.80 -11.51
CA LEU A 212 26.61 -9.45 -10.94
C LEU A 212 25.34 -9.00 -11.65
N LEU A 213 25.15 -7.69 -11.90
CA LEU A 213 24.00 -7.16 -12.63
C LEU A 213 23.88 -7.77 -14.04
N ILE A 214 24.98 -7.88 -14.77
CA ILE A 214 24.98 -8.52 -16.09
C ILE A 214 24.61 -10.00 -15.97
N GLN A 215 25.17 -10.72 -15.01
CA GLN A 215 24.98 -12.18 -14.87
C GLN A 215 23.61 -12.57 -14.34
N THR A 216 23.07 -11.84 -13.36
CA THR A 216 21.84 -12.23 -12.64
C THR A 216 20.60 -11.47 -13.06
N GLU A 217 20.75 -10.21 -13.47
CA GLU A 217 19.63 -9.32 -13.81
C GLU A 217 19.61 -8.97 -15.31
N HIS A 218 20.59 -9.49 -16.10
CA HIS A 218 20.76 -9.23 -17.53
C HIS A 218 20.79 -7.74 -17.88
N THR A 219 21.36 -6.92 -16.97
CA THR A 219 21.38 -5.47 -17.06
C THR A 219 22.81 -4.95 -17.02
N ASP A 220 23.21 -4.17 -18.04
CA ASP A 220 24.52 -3.52 -18.12
C ASP A 220 24.41 -2.04 -17.78
N LEU A 221 24.59 -1.69 -16.48
CA LEU A 221 24.70 -0.31 -16.04
C LEU A 221 26.15 0.17 -16.14
N LYS A 222 26.35 1.47 -16.42
CA LYS A 222 27.69 2.08 -16.36
C LYS A 222 28.17 2.13 -14.91
N ILE A 223 29.49 2.04 -14.71
CA ILE A 223 30.07 2.09 -13.36
C ILE A 223 29.73 3.41 -12.67
N GLU A 224 29.75 4.52 -13.42
CA GLU A 224 29.39 5.85 -12.90
C GLU A 224 27.96 5.88 -12.36
N GLU A 225 27.00 5.26 -13.04
CA GLU A 225 25.61 5.13 -12.58
C GLU A 225 25.52 4.28 -11.30
N ILE A 226 26.26 3.17 -11.24
CA ILE A 226 26.30 2.32 -10.06
C ILE A 226 26.87 3.07 -8.86
N VAL A 227 27.97 3.80 -9.04
CA VAL A 227 28.58 4.64 -7.98
C VAL A 227 27.59 5.70 -7.48
N GLU A 228 26.96 6.43 -8.39
CA GLU A 228 26.01 7.49 -8.07
C GLU A 228 24.80 6.96 -7.28
N LEU A 229 24.28 5.80 -7.67
CA LEU A 229 23.07 5.22 -7.09
C LEU A 229 23.35 4.29 -5.89
N TRP A 230 24.63 3.97 -5.62
CA TRP A 230 25.01 2.97 -4.61
C TRP A 230 24.50 3.25 -3.20
N GLU A 231 24.57 4.51 -2.77
CA GLU A 231 24.13 4.91 -1.42
C GLU A 231 22.68 5.38 -1.37
N ARG A 232 21.99 5.41 -2.53
CA ARG A 232 20.59 5.80 -2.54
C ARG A 232 19.72 4.67 -1.99
N THR A 233 18.79 5.04 -1.12
CA THR A 233 17.79 4.13 -0.55
C THR A 233 16.54 4.10 -1.42
N LEU A 234 15.88 2.95 -1.45
CA LEU A 234 14.56 2.84 -2.06
C LEU A 234 13.56 3.71 -1.29
N PRO A 235 12.60 4.41 -1.98
CA PRO A 235 11.44 4.97 -1.32
C PRO A 235 10.73 3.86 -0.52
N GLY A 236 10.40 4.13 0.73
CA GLY A 236 9.86 3.11 1.63
C GLY A 236 10.90 2.16 2.26
N GLY A 237 12.19 2.29 1.89
CA GLY A 237 13.28 1.54 2.51
C GLY A 237 13.61 1.99 3.94
N SER A 238 13.02 3.09 4.36
CA SER A 238 12.99 3.56 5.74
C SER A 238 11.58 3.98 6.16
N ALA A 239 10.51 3.34 5.64
CA ALA A 239 9.38 3.20 6.53
C ALA A 239 9.97 2.55 7.78
N PRO A 240 9.98 3.19 8.95
CA PRO A 240 10.22 2.45 10.15
C PRO A 240 9.25 1.28 10.04
N THR A 241 9.75 0.05 9.99
CA THR A 241 8.95 -1.09 10.45
C THR A 241 8.19 -0.52 11.63
N PRO A 242 6.84 -0.43 11.60
CA PRO A 242 6.11 0.17 12.70
C PRO A 242 6.77 -0.42 13.92
N PRO A 243 7.24 0.38 14.90
CA PRO A 243 8.07 -0.13 15.99
C PRO A 243 7.37 -1.37 16.43
N PRO A 244 8.03 -2.56 16.49
CA PRO A 244 7.35 -3.80 16.77
C PRO A 244 6.45 -3.43 17.94
N PRO A 245 5.11 -3.59 17.83
CA PRO A 245 4.19 -3.06 18.82
C PRO A 245 4.80 -3.48 20.14
N PRO A 246 4.96 -2.58 21.12
CA PRO A 246 5.75 -2.87 22.34
C PRO A 246 5.34 -4.25 22.76
N PRO A 247 6.23 -5.18 23.17
CA PRO A 247 5.91 -6.58 23.37
C PRO A 247 4.80 -6.69 24.43
N GLY A 248 3.62 -6.33 24.03
CA GLY A 248 2.35 -6.44 24.70
C GLY A 248 1.76 -7.71 24.13
N ASP A 249 1.82 -8.74 24.89
CA ASP A 249 1.18 -10.04 24.89
C ASP A 249 0.32 -10.34 23.65
N LYS A 250 0.98 -10.52 22.47
CA LYS A 250 0.29 -11.12 21.33
C LYS A 250 -0.09 -12.54 21.72
N VAL A 251 -1.37 -12.82 21.70
CA VAL A 251 -1.89 -14.14 22.04
C VAL A 251 -1.83 -15.02 20.80
N SER A 252 -1.09 -16.13 20.89
CA SER A 252 -1.12 -17.16 19.84
C SER A 252 -2.47 -17.85 19.87
N VAL A 253 -3.12 -17.92 18.70
CA VAL A 253 -4.46 -18.47 18.54
C VAL A 253 -4.54 -19.44 17.37
N PHE A 254 -5.47 -20.38 17.48
CA PHE A 254 -5.59 -21.49 16.53
C PHE A 254 -7.05 -21.75 16.18
N ILE A 255 -7.30 -22.12 14.93
CA ILE A 255 -8.51 -22.81 14.49
C ILE A 255 -8.08 -24.24 14.15
N ASN A 256 -8.66 -25.22 14.85
CA ASN A 256 -8.42 -26.64 14.58
C ASN A 256 -9.77 -27.35 14.38
N LYS A 257 -10.27 -27.33 13.15
CA LYS A 257 -11.50 -28.01 12.73
C LYS A 257 -11.14 -29.18 11.84
N LYS A 258 -12.08 -30.17 11.69
CA LYS A 258 -11.84 -31.33 10.81
C LYS A 258 -11.47 -30.94 9.37
N SER A 259 -11.98 -29.81 8.90
CA SER A 259 -11.79 -29.34 7.53
C SER A 259 -10.55 -28.46 7.34
N VAL A 260 -10.11 -27.70 8.36
CA VAL A 260 -8.99 -26.73 8.23
C VAL A 260 -8.26 -26.52 9.55
N LYS A 261 -6.95 -26.23 9.42
CA LYS A 261 -6.08 -25.83 10.54
C LYS A 261 -5.49 -24.47 10.20
N ALA A 262 -5.61 -23.51 11.11
CA ALA A 262 -5.04 -22.21 10.96
C ALA A 262 -4.41 -21.73 12.28
N SER A 263 -3.37 -20.91 12.16
CA SER A 263 -2.71 -20.27 13.30
C SER A 263 -2.68 -18.76 13.10
N GLY A 264 -2.69 -18.01 14.19
CA GLY A 264 -2.66 -16.56 14.16
C GLY A 264 -2.08 -15.95 15.42
N LEU A 265 -1.77 -14.66 15.32
CA LEU A 265 -1.32 -13.83 16.44
C LEU A 265 -2.34 -12.71 16.65
N PHE A 266 -3.04 -12.74 17.75
CA PHE A 266 -4.03 -11.73 18.14
C PHE A 266 -3.38 -10.63 18.98
N ASN A 267 -3.69 -9.38 18.67
CA ASN A 267 -3.31 -8.24 19.49
C ASN A 267 -4.53 -7.69 20.25
N PRO A 268 -4.60 -7.87 21.58
CA PRO A 268 -5.74 -7.41 22.38
C PRO A 268 -5.94 -5.88 22.36
N ASN A 269 -4.84 -5.12 22.19
CA ASN A 269 -4.88 -3.66 22.24
C ASN A 269 -5.46 -3.06 20.93
N THR A 270 -5.16 -3.67 19.78
CA THR A 270 -5.62 -3.17 18.45
C THR A 270 -6.78 -3.98 17.90
N ASN A 271 -7.15 -5.07 18.55
CA ASN A 271 -8.16 -6.03 18.08
C ASN A 271 -7.85 -6.67 16.71
N GLN A 272 -6.61 -6.57 16.24
CA GLN A 272 -6.14 -7.14 14.99
C GLN A 272 -5.69 -8.59 15.17
N LEU A 273 -5.80 -9.37 14.09
CA LEU A 273 -5.27 -10.73 14.04
C LEU A 273 -4.39 -10.90 12.79
N VAL A 274 -3.16 -11.33 12.98
CA VAL A 274 -2.27 -11.78 11.92
C VAL A 274 -2.53 -13.26 11.68
N LEU A 275 -3.06 -13.62 10.50
CA LEU A 275 -3.18 -15.00 10.06
C LEU A 275 -1.81 -15.46 9.56
N CYS A 276 -1.25 -16.49 10.19
CA CYS A 276 0.11 -16.92 9.91
C CYS A 276 0.20 -17.75 8.61
N LYS A 277 1.34 -17.65 7.94
CA LYS A 277 1.75 -18.51 6.83
C LYS A 277 1.47 -19.97 7.13
N ASN A 278 1.16 -20.75 6.10
CA ASN A 278 0.79 -22.15 6.15
C ASN A 278 -0.58 -22.43 6.80
N SER A 279 -1.38 -21.42 7.12
CA SER A 279 -2.78 -21.62 7.47
C SER A 279 -3.57 -22.17 6.31
N GLU A 280 -4.44 -23.17 6.61
CA GLU A 280 -5.36 -23.76 5.65
C GLU A 280 -6.65 -22.94 5.57
N ILE A 281 -7.19 -22.79 4.37
CA ILE A 281 -8.44 -22.09 4.07
C ILE A 281 -9.36 -23.01 3.27
N VAL A 282 -10.62 -23.10 3.64
CA VAL A 282 -11.60 -23.93 2.92
C VAL A 282 -11.75 -23.48 1.46
N MET A 283 -11.92 -24.42 0.54
CA MET A 283 -12.24 -24.10 -0.85
C MET A 283 -13.66 -23.55 -1.00
N ASN A 284 -14.62 -24.25 -0.45
CA ASN A 284 -16.03 -23.94 -0.57
C ASN A 284 -16.45 -22.91 0.48
N HIS A 285 -17.42 -22.08 0.13
CA HIS A 285 -18.01 -21.10 1.03
C HIS A 285 -19.53 -21.30 1.10
N SER A 286 -20.12 -20.93 2.24
CA SER A 286 -21.57 -20.97 2.42
C SER A 286 -22.24 -19.78 1.70
N GLN A 287 -23.55 -19.87 1.46
CA GLN A 287 -24.35 -18.77 0.90
C GLN A 287 -24.30 -17.49 1.75
N SER A 288 -23.97 -17.59 3.03
CA SER A 288 -23.78 -16.44 3.94
C SER A 288 -22.39 -15.80 3.84
N PHE A 289 -21.53 -16.25 2.92
CA PHE A 289 -20.22 -15.66 2.67
C PHE A 289 -20.42 -14.44 1.78
N ASP A 290 -20.23 -13.29 2.37
CA ASP A 290 -20.45 -11.96 1.79
C ASP A 290 -19.60 -11.76 0.52
N GLY A 291 -20.17 -11.09 -0.50
CA GLY A 291 -19.51 -10.85 -1.79
C GLY A 291 -18.14 -10.16 -1.67
N ALA A 292 -17.98 -9.21 -0.74
CA ALA A 292 -16.71 -8.55 -0.48
C ALA A 292 -15.61 -9.51 0.03
N TYR A 293 -15.99 -10.51 0.84
CA TYR A 293 -15.05 -11.53 1.29
C TYR A 293 -14.69 -12.53 0.19
N LEU A 294 -15.63 -12.83 -0.68
CA LEU A 294 -15.40 -13.68 -1.85
C LEU A 294 -14.41 -13.00 -2.81
N GLU A 295 -14.62 -11.73 -3.08
CA GLU A 295 -13.71 -10.93 -3.89
C GLU A 295 -12.29 -10.86 -3.29
N GLY A 296 -12.19 -10.62 -1.98
CA GLY A 296 -10.90 -10.62 -1.27
C GLY A 296 -10.20 -11.99 -1.36
N LYS A 297 -10.94 -13.09 -1.26
CA LYS A 297 -10.39 -14.43 -1.43
C LYS A 297 -9.91 -14.68 -2.87
N ILE A 298 -10.67 -14.26 -3.87
CA ILE A 298 -10.28 -14.37 -5.29
C ILE A 298 -9.00 -13.57 -5.54
N GLN A 299 -8.91 -12.34 -5.04
CA GLN A 299 -7.69 -11.52 -5.15
C GLN A 299 -6.46 -12.19 -4.51
N MET A 300 -6.64 -12.86 -3.37
CA MET A 300 -5.56 -13.61 -2.73
C MET A 300 -5.14 -14.84 -3.54
N ILE A 301 -6.05 -15.45 -4.28
CA ILE A 301 -5.76 -16.56 -5.21
C ILE A 301 -5.00 -16.01 -6.43
N ASP A 302 -5.51 -14.95 -7.05
CA ASP A 302 -4.93 -14.36 -8.27
C ASP A 302 -3.53 -13.78 -8.00
N SER A 303 -3.30 -13.20 -6.81
CA SER A 303 -1.98 -12.73 -6.38
C SER A 303 -1.02 -13.84 -5.95
N GLY A 304 -1.47 -15.11 -5.92
CA GLY A 304 -0.69 -16.23 -5.42
C GLY A 304 -0.45 -16.21 -3.91
N THR A 305 -1.12 -15.33 -3.15
CA THR A 305 -1.10 -15.32 -1.68
C THR A 305 -1.77 -16.57 -1.11
N LEU A 306 -2.80 -17.08 -1.82
CA LEU A 306 -3.42 -18.37 -1.59
C LEU A 306 -3.10 -19.30 -2.76
N TYR A 307 -2.64 -20.52 -2.48
CA TYR A 307 -2.40 -21.54 -3.47
C TYR A 307 -3.06 -22.88 -3.05
N LEU A 308 -3.43 -23.70 -4.01
CA LEU A 308 -4.00 -25.02 -3.73
C LEU A 308 -2.94 -25.93 -3.13
N ASN A 309 -3.33 -26.70 -2.12
CA ASN A 309 -2.50 -27.78 -1.59
C ASN A 309 -2.36 -28.94 -2.61
N SER A 310 -1.50 -29.91 -2.30
CA SER A 310 -1.23 -31.06 -3.20
C SER A 310 -2.45 -31.93 -3.48
N THR A 311 -3.41 -31.99 -2.56
CA THR A 311 -4.67 -32.75 -2.72
C THR A 311 -5.79 -31.95 -3.39
N GLN A 312 -5.56 -30.67 -3.67
CA GLN A 312 -6.50 -29.73 -4.30
C GLN A 312 -7.85 -29.61 -3.57
N ASP A 313 -7.86 -29.79 -2.25
CA ASP A 313 -9.07 -29.71 -1.42
C ASP A 313 -9.10 -28.48 -0.50
N LYS A 314 -7.98 -27.75 -0.41
CA LYS A 314 -7.82 -26.54 0.42
C LYS A 314 -6.89 -25.53 -0.23
N TYR A 315 -7.02 -24.27 0.15
CA TYR A 315 -5.98 -23.27 -0.07
C TYR A 315 -5.03 -23.19 1.10
N ILE A 316 -3.76 -22.87 0.82
CA ILE A 316 -2.71 -22.65 1.80
C ILE A 316 -2.25 -21.20 1.69
N LEU A 317 -2.09 -20.54 2.83
CA LEU A 317 -1.59 -19.17 2.91
C LEU A 317 -0.06 -19.15 2.75
N ARG A 318 0.43 -18.39 1.77
CA ARG A 318 1.86 -18.33 1.44
C ARG A 318 2.67 -17.42 2.35
N GLN A 319 2.05 -16.38 2.91
CA GLN A 319 2.67 -15.37 3.77
C GLN A 319 1.70 -14.92 4.86
N ASP A 320 2.21 -14.27 5.91
CA ASP A 320 1.37 -13.73 6.98
C ASP A 320 0.48 -12.60 6.45
N VAL A 321 -0.79 -12.59 6.87
CA VAL A 321 -1.78 -11.57 6.46
C VAL A 321 -2.47 -11.00 7.70
N THR A 322 -2.47 -9.67 7.82
CA THR A 322 -3.12 -8.97 8.93
C THR A 322 -4.59 -8.67 8.64
N PHE A 323 -5.46 -9.04 9.57
CA PHE A 323 -6.90 -8.75 9.51
C PHE A 323 -7.29 -7.74 10.59
N LYS A 324 -8.27 -6.88 10.26
CA LYS A 324 -8.80 -5.84 11.17
C LYS A 324 -9.46 -6.43 12.43
N SER A 325 -9.84 -7.70 12.39
CA SER A 325 -10.46 -8.40 13.53
C SER A 325 -10.31 -9.92 13.42
N PRO A 326 -10.40 -10.64 14.56
CA PRO A 326 -10.44 -12.11 14.56
C PRO A 326 -11.59 -12.68 13.72
N SER A 327 -12.74 -12.00 13.66
CA SER A 327 -13.89 -12.44 12.87
C SER A 327 -13.63 -12.32 11.36
N ALA A 328 -12.89 -11.31 10.93
CA ALA A 328 -12.50 -11.17 9.52
C ALA A 328 -11.58 -12.33 9.08
N ALA A 329 -10.59 -12.67 9.89
CA ALA A 329 -9.68 -13.79 9.63
C ALA A 329 -10.42 -15.15 9.64
N SER A 330 -11.27 -15.40 10.65
CA SER A 330 -12.01 -16.66 10.73
C SER A 330 -13.03 -16.85 9.61
N ARG A 331 -13.62 -15.77 9.09
CA ARG A 331 -14.49 -15.83 7.90
C ARG A 331 -13.74 -16.36 6.68
N LEU A 332 -12.53 -15.84 6.42
CA LEU A 332 -11.71 -16.35 5.33
C LEU A 332 -11.37 -17.82 5.52
N VAL A 333 -10.87 -18.19 6.70
CA VAL A 333 -10.42 -19.56 7.02
C VAL A 333 -11.57 -20.55 6.88
N LEU A 334 -12.76 -20.21 7.38
CA LEU A 334 -13.91 -21.13 7.48
C LEU A 334 -14.91 -21.02 6.32
N GLY A 335 -14.77 -20.00 5.44
CA GLY A 335 -15.67 -19.79 4.29
C GLY A 335 -17.13 -19.54 4.67
N ARG A 336 -17.40 -19.00 5.87
CA ARG A 336 -18.76 -18.75 6.37
C ARG A 336 -18.79 -17.59 7.34
N SER A 337 -19.97 -17.08 7.65
CA SER A 337 -20.15 -16.17 8.78
C SER A 337 -19.59 -16.80 10.05
N SER A 338 -18.78 -16.05 10.80
CA SER A 338 -17.99 -16.57 11.89
C SER A 338 -17.83 -15.52 13.00
N ASN A 339 -17.94 -15.96 14.26
CA ASN A 339 -17.54 -15.16 15.40
C ASN A 339 -16.09 -15.53 15.78
N GLY A 340 -15.15 -14.71 15.34
CA GLY A 340 -13.73 -14.97 15.55
C GLY A 340 -13.33 -15.07 17.03
N PHE A 341 -14.07 -14.43 17.93
CA PHE A 341 -13.78 -14.51 19.36
C PHE A 341 -14.13 -15.87 19.99
N THR A 342 -14.96 -16.66 19.34
CA THR A 342 -15.32 -18.02 19.75
C THR A 342 -14.67 -19.10 18.90
N ASP A 343 -14.40 -18.81 17.62
CA ASP A 343 -13.79 -19.79 16.70
C ASP A 343 -12.27 -19.90 16.85
N TRP A 344 -11.58 -18.79 17.22
CA TRP A 344 -10.16 -18.82 17.59
C TRP A 344 -9.99 -19.25 19.04
N LEU A 345 -9.09 -20.19 19.27
CA LEU A 345 -8.74 -20.71 20.59
C LEU A 345 -7.29 -20.37 20.91
N ASP A 346 -6.98 -20.07 22.17
CA ASP A 346 -5.60 -19.90 22.66
C ASP A 346 -4.88 -21.26 22.77
N SER A 347 -3.61 -21.23 23.16
CA SER A 347 -2.78 -22.43 23.35
C SER A 347 -3.31 -23.42 24.39
N GLN A 348 -4.25 -22.97 25.22
CA GLN A 348 -4.92 -23.81 26.24
C GLN A 348 -6.32 -24.28 25.80
N GLY A 349 -6.67 -24.03 24.53
CA GLY A 349 -7.97 -24.41 23.96
C GLY A 349 -9.15 -23.55 24.43
N ARG A 350 -8.89 -22.37 25.00
CA ARG A 350 -9.94 -21.45 25.47
C ARG A 350 -10.28 -20.42 24.40
N PRO A 351 -11.55 -19.98 24.28
CA PRO A 351 -11.97 -18.97 23.32
C PRO A 351 -11.22 -17.64 23.48
N LEU A 352 -10.92 -17.00 22.36
CA LEU A 352 -10.20 -15.74 22.29
C LEU A 352 -10.91 -14.59 23.02
N ASP A 353 -12.24 -14.66 23.22
CA ASP A 353 -13.01 -13.63 23.93
C ASP A 353 -12.47 -13.32 25.34
N ARG A 354 -11.78 -14.26 25.98
CA ARG A 354 -11.13 -14.08 27.30
C ARG A 354 -9.98 -13.07 27.26
N HIS A 355 -9.37 -12.88 26.10
CA HIS A 355 -8.24 -11.98 25.91
C HIS A 355 -8.67 -10.60 25.40
N ARG A 356 -9.97 -10.38 25.25
CA ARG A 356 -10.53 -9.10 24.80
C ARG A 356 -10.46 -8.07 25.91
N ILE A 357 -9.81 -6.95 25.65
CA ILE A 357 -9.86 -5.80 26.57
C ILE A 357 -11.27 -5.21 26.46
N LYS A 358 -12.10 -5.44 27.46
CA LYS A 358 -13.38 -4.76 27.59
C LYS A 358 -13.07 -3.34 28.06
N ASN A 359 -13.16 -2.37 27.18
CA ASN A 359 -13.20 -0.98 27.61
C ASN A 359 -14.41 -0.85 28.55
N ARG A 360 -14.16 -0.73 29.84
CA ARG A 360 -15.16 -0.26 30.80
C ARG A 360 -15.36 1.20 30.47
N GLY A 361 -16.53 1.53 29.91
CA GLY A 361 -17.03 2.88 29.67
C GLY A 361 -17.03 3.77 30.91
#